data_b3fa0942f3d3a35cf15e86df201111cc
#
_entry.id   b3fa0942f3d3a35cf15e86df201111cc
#
_cell.length_a   1.000
_cell.length_b   1.000
_cell.length_c   1.000
_cell.angle_alpha   90.00
_cell.angle_beta   90.00
_cell.angle_gamma   90.00
#
_symmetry.space_group_name_H-M   'P 1'
#
loop_
_entity.id
_entity.type
_entity.pdbx_description
1 polymer ?
#
loop_
_entity_poly.entity_id
_entity_poly.type
_entity_poly.pdbx_seq_one_letter_code
_entity_poly.pdbx_strand_id
1 'polypeptide(L)'
;NGTLVSADDFLWASAALVTSDAPKDLDLASELALMAAELGEERGFTVQAEAADKLLVAQARPQRYGTQYIFEPVHQRWKLYPVDPLTSDVERRSMGIPPLAELLQNVEELNDALRKDKDE
;
A
#
# COMPACT_ATOMS: atom_id res chain seq x y z
N ASN A 1 -29.01 9.69 -17.69
CA ASN A 1 -29.41 8.34 -17.85
C ASN A 1 -29.30 7.51 -16.59
N GLY A 2 -29.16 8.11 -15.47
CA GLY A 2 -29.27 7.44 -14.19
C GLY A 2 -28.19 6.41 -13.85
N THR A 3 -27.04 6.43 -14.50
CA THR A 3 -25.96 5.54 -14.12
C THR A 3 -25.43 5.97 -12.75
N LEU A 4 -25.64 5.13 -11.75
CA LEU A 4 -25.15 5.39 -10.41
C LEU A 4 -23.71 4.92 -10.29
N VAL A 5 -22.89 5.76 -9.67
CA VAL A 5 -21.51 5.39 -9.35
C VAL A 5 -21.55 4.54 -8.08
N SER A 6 -21.07 3.31 -8.18
CA SER A 6 -21.08 2.36 -7.07
C SER A 6 -19.80 2.40 -6.27
N ALA A 7 -19.81 1.74 -5.11
CA ALA A 7 -18.61 1.55 -4.31
C ALA A 7 -17.51 0.88 -5.11
N ASP A 8 -17.86 -0.12 -5.94
CA ASP A 8 -16.89 -0.82 -6.78
C ASP A 8 -16.27 0.11 -7.83
N ASP A 9 -17.05 1.01 -8.40
CA ASP A 9 -16.54 1.98 -9.38
C ASP A 9 -15.47 2.88 -8.75
N PHE A 10 -15.73 3.38 -7.54
CA PHE A 10 -14.76 4.17 -6.79
C PHE A 10 -13.51 3.35 -6.46
N LEU A 11 -13.70 2.11 -6.04
CA LEU A 11 -12.58 1.23 -5.71
C LEU A 11 -11.68 0.99 -6.92
N TRP A 12 -12.25 0.61 -8.07
CA TRP A 12 -11.47 0.34 -9.28
C TRP A 12 -10.72 1.57 -9.77
N ALA A 13 -11.36 2.74 -9.72
CA ALA A 13 -10.71 4.00 -10.10
C ALA A 13 -9.55 4.32 -9.17
N SER A 14 -9.75 4.15 -7.85
CA SER A 14 -8.69 4.40 -6.86
C SER A 14 -7.52 3.42 -7.01
N ALA A 15 -7.81 2.14 -7.25
CA ALA A 15 -6.80 1.11 -7.43
C ALA A 15 -5.94 1.38 -8.68
N ALA A 16 -6.54 1.91 -9.74
CA ALA A 16 -5.79 2.29 -10.94
C ALA A 16 -4.88 3.50 -10.66
N LEU A 17 -5.40 4.51 -9.97
CA LEU A 17 -4.65 5.73 -9.68
C LEU A 17 -3.50 5.50 -8.69
N VAL A 18 -3.65 4.57 -7.75
CA VAL A 18 -2.61 4.33 -6.74
C VAL A 18 -1.34 3.71 -7.33
N THR A 19 -1.41 3.21 -8.56
CA THR A 19 -0.22 2.70 -9.27
C THR A 19 0.66 3.83 -9.81
N SER A 20 0.13 5.06 -9.85
CA SER A 20 0.86 6.24 -10.29
C SER A 20 1.87 6.70 -9.24
N ASP A 21 2.92 7.40 -9.68
CA ASP A 21 3.86 8.06 -8.78
C ASP A 21 3.58 9.57 -8.66
N ALA A 22 2.61 10.09 -9.41
CA ALA A 22 2.27 11.51 -9.39
C ALA A 22 1.45 11.85 -8.13
N PRO A 23 1.87 12.86 -7.34
CA PRO A 23 1.15 13.22 -6.11
C PRO A 23 -0.33 13.52 -6.32
N LYS A 24 -0.69 14.17 -7.42
CA LYS A 24 -2.10 14.47 -7.73
C LYS A 24 -2.93 13.20 -7.89
N ASP A 25 -2.37 12.19 -8.55
CA ASP A 25 -3.05 10.91 -8.76
C ASP A 25 -3.21 10.18 -7.43
N LEU A 26 -2.19 10.25 -6.58
CA LEU A 26 -2.24 9.62 -5.26
C LEU A 26 -3.25 10.30 -4.34
N ASP A 27 -3.34 11.62 -4.38
CA ASP A 27 -4.35 12.36 -3.64
C ASP A 27 -5.75 11.97 -4.09
N LEU A 28 -5.97 11.89 -5.41
CA LEU A 28 -7.25 11.49 -5.96
C LEU A 28 -7.56 10.03 -5.62
N ALA A 29 -6.57 9.15 -5.70
CA ALA A 29 -6.72 7.76 -5.30
C ALA A 29 -7.21 7.66 -3.86
N SER A 30 -6.60 8.43 -2.96
CA SER A 30 -7.00 8.45 -1.54
C SER A 30 -8.46 8.89 -1.36
N GLU A 31 -8.87 9.95 -2.05
CA GLU A 31 -10.25 10.45 -1.98
C GLU A 31 -11.27 9.42 -2.49
N LEU A 32 -11.00 8.83 -3.65
CA LEU A 32 -11.89 7.84 -4.24
C LEU A 32 -11.95 6.55 -3.40
N ALA A 33 -10.81 6.16 -2.82
CA ALA A 33 -10.75 5.00 -1.94
C ALA A 33 -11.57 5.22 -0.67
N LEU A 34 -11.53 6.42 -0.11
CA LEU A 34 -12.36 6.76 1.05
C LEU A 34 -13.85 6.71 0.69
N MET A 35 -14.22 7.24 -0.47
CA MET A 35 -15.60 7.16 -0.95
C MET A 35 -16.07 5.72 -1.09
N ALA A 36 -15.22 4.84 -1.62
CA ALA A 36 -15.52 3.41 -1.73
C ALA A 36 -15.77 2.81 -0.34
N ALA A 37 -14.89 3.11 0.61
CA ALA A 37 -14.99 2.61 1.98
C ALA A 37 -16.28 3.08 2.66
N GLU A 38 -16.62 4.36 2.51
CA GLU A 38 -17.84 4.94 3.08
C GLU A 38 -19.12 4.31 2.50
N LEU A 39 -19.03 3.80 1.28
CA LEU A 39 -20.14 3.11 0.62
C LEU A 39 -20.16 1.59 0.91
N GLY A 40 -19.29 1.13 1.82
CA GLY A 40 -19.27 -0.26 2.26
C GLY A 40 -18.21 -1.14 1.65
N GLU A 41 -17.37 -0.62 0.75
CA GLU A 41 -16.28 -1.39 0.15
C GLU A 41 -14.99 -1.21 0.98
N GLU A 42 -14.78 -2.13 1.92
CA GLU A 42 -13.68 -2.02 2.88
C GLU A 42 -12.28 -2.04 2.26
N ARG A 43 -12.12 -2.64 1.07
CA ARG A 43 -10.85 -2.63 0.34
C ARG A 43 -10.38 -1.21 0.02
N GLY A 44 -11.28 -0.23 0.03
CA GLY A 44 -10.95 1.17 -0.11
C GLY A 44 -9.98 1.66 0.96
N PHE A 45 -10.10 1.17 2.18
CA PHE A 45 -9.17 1.55 3.26
C PHE A 45 -7.74 1.11 2.93
N THR A 46 -7.57 -0.08 2.35
CA THR A 46 -6.25 -0.57 1.96
C THR A 46 -5.63 0.30 0.85
N VAL A 47 -6.41 0.67 -0.15
CA VAL A 47 -5.92 1.57 -1.21
C VAL A 47 -5.55 2.93 -0.65
N GLN A 48 -6.35 3.45 0.30
CA GLN A 48 -6.05 4.71 0.97
C GLN A 48 -4.71 4.64 1.71
N ALA A 49 -4.45 3.52 2.42
CA ALA A 49 -3.18 3.30 3.10
C ALA A 49 -2.00 3.26 2.11
N GLU A 50 -2.17 2.59 0.97
CA GLU A 50 -1.14 2.54 -0.07
C GLU A 50 -0.83 3.93 -0.61
N ALA A 51 -1.85 4.74 -0.88
CA ALA A 51 -1.67 6.10 -1.38
C ALA A 51 -0.91 6.96 -0.35
N ALA A 52 -1.30 6.87 0.92
CA ALA A 52 -0.65 7.62 2.00
C ALA A 52 0.84 7.23 2.11
N ASP A 53 1.14 5.94 2.08
CA ASP A 53 2.51 5.46 2.20
C ASP A 53 3.36 5.88 1.00
N LYS A 54 2.84 5.79 -0.22
CA LYS A 54 3.55 6.24 -1.42
C LYS A 54 3.88 7.72 -1.36
N LEU A 55 2.96 8.55 -0.87
CA LEU A 55 3.20 9.99 -0.72
C LEU A 55 4.33 10.26 0.29
N LEU A 56 4.35 9.54 1.41
CA LEU A 56 5.39 9.68 2.42
C LEU A 56 6.76 9.24 1.88
N VAL A 57 6.80 8.11 1.17
CA VAL A 57 8.04 7.62 0.55
C VAL A 57 8.57 8.64 -0.46
N ALA A 58 7.70 9.24 -1.26
CA ALA A 58 8.11 10.27 -2.23
C ALA A 58 8.73 11.49 -1.55
N GLN A 59 8.38 11.75 -0.29
CA GLN A 59 8.93 12.83 0.52
C GLN A 59 10.15 12.40 1.34
N ALA A 60 10.65 11.19 1.13
CA ALA A 60 11.75 10.56 1.89
C ALA A 60 11.43 10.47 3.39
N ARG A 61 10.16 10.28 3.73
CA ARG A 61 9.68 10.13 5.10
C ARG A 61 9.28 8.68 5.37
N PRO A 62 9.37 8.20 6.62
CA PRO A 62 8.89 6.86 6.94
C PRO A 62 7.43 6.70 6.54
N GLN A 63 7.09 5.54 5.97
CA GLN A 63 5.71 5.24 5.64
C GLN A 63 4.90 4.99 6.92
N ARG A 64 3.60 5.16 6.83
CA ARG A 64 2.75 5.01 8.00
C ARG A 64 2.35 3.57 8.29
N TYR A 65 1.96 2.82 7.26
CA TYR A 65 1.35 1.49 7.47
C TYR A 65 2.28 0.34 7.16
N GLY A 66 3.07 0.42 6.11
CA GLY A 66 3.96 -0.66 5.72
C GLY A 66 3.59 -1.31 4.39
N THR A 67 2.92 -0.57 3.50
CA THR A 67 2.49 -1.08 2.19
C THR A 67 3.59 -1.04 1.14
N GLN A 68 4.70 -0.34 1.40
CA GLN A 68 5.74 -0.08 0.41
C GLN A 68 7.02 -0.84 0.72
N TYR A 69 7.59 -1.43 -0.33
CA TYR A 69 8.86 -2.17 -0.30
C TYR A 69 9.82 -1.52 -1.26
N ILE A 70 11.12 -1.66 -1.00
CA ILE A 70 12.16 -1.20 -1.92
C ILE A 70 13.11 -2.35 -2.24
N PHE A 71 13.64 -2.35 -3.46
CA PHE A 71 14.69 -3.26 -3.86
C PHE A 71 16.05 -2.57 -3.66
N GLU A 72 16.92 -3.20 -2.88
CA GLU A 72 18.26 -2.69 -2.60
C GLU A 72 19.24 -3.34 -3.56
N PRO A 73 19.76 -2.60 -4.56
CA PRO A 73 20.59 -3.21 -5.62
C PRO A 73 21.94 -3.74 -5.12
N VAL A 74 22.54 -3.08 -4.12
CA VAL A 74 23.86 -3.45 -3.60
C VAL A 74 23.86 -4.87 -3.06
N HIS A 75 22.86 -5.22 -2.24
CA HIS A 75 22.71 -6.55 -1.66
C HIS A 75 21.73 -7.43 -2.42
N GLN A 76 21.15 -6.91 -3.50
CA GLN A 76 20.17 -7.61 -4.35
C GLN A 76 19.05 -8.24 -3.53
N ARG A 77 18.40 -7.45 -2.68
CA ARG A 77 17.33 -7.92 -1.82
C ARG A 77 16.22 -6.89 -1.69
N TRP A 78 15.04 -7.38 -1.36
CA TRP A 78 13.91 -6.54 -1.00
C TRP A 78 14.00 -6.15 0.47
N LYS A 79 13.53 -4.96 0.78
CA LYS A 79 13.39 -4.45 2.15
C LYS A 79 12.03 -3.79 2.30
N LEU A 80 11.46 -3.88 3.49
CA LEU A 80 10.33 -3.05 3.84
C LEU A 80 10.86 -1.61 4.00
N TYR A 81 10.26 -0.65 3.30
CA TYR A 81 10.63 0.76 3.49
C TYR A 81 10.38 1.14 4.96
N PRO A 82 11.25 1.97 5.57
CA PRO A 82 11.10 2.30 7.00
C PRO A 82 9.69 2.72 7.36
N VAL A 83 9.16 2.13 8.43
CA VAL A 83 7.79 2.36 8.92
C VAL A 83 7.85 3.21 10.18
N ASP A 84 6.91 4.14 10.32
CA ASP A 84 6.78 4.95 11.52
C ASP A 84 6.56 4.02 12.72
N PRO A 85 7.47 4.05 13.73
CA PRO A 85 7.36 3.15 14.87
C PRO A 85 6.15 3.43 15.77
N LEU A 86 5.52 4.59 15.62
CA LEU A 86 4.33 4.95 16.39
C LEU A 86 3.05 4.33 15.85
N THR A 87 3.06 3.79 14.62
CA THR A 87 1.88 3.14 14.06
C THR A 87 1.70 1.76 14.67
N SER A 88 0.52 1.50 15.22
CA SER A 88 0.19 0.22 15.84
C SER A 88 -0.37 -0.78 14.84
N ASP A 89 -0.35 -2.07 15.22
CA ASP A 89 -0.99 -3.12 14.43
C ASP A 89 -2.52 -2.97 14.41
N VAL A 90 -3.09 -2.34 15.43
CA VAL A 90 -4.53 -2.01 15.45
C VAL A 90 -4.86 -1.03 14.33
N GLU A 91 -4.03 -0.01 14.15
CA GLU A 91 -4.20 0.95 13.05
C GLU A 91 -4.04 0.25 11.69
N ARG A 92 -3.06 -0.64 11.55
CA ARG A 92 -2.89 -1.42 10.33
C ARG A 92 -4.12 -2.25 10.02
N ARG A 93 -4.64 -2.94 11.02
CA ARG A 93 -5.84 -3.77 10.86
C ARG A 93 -7.04 -2.97 10.39
N SER A 94 -7.20 -1.75 10.91
CA SER A 94 -8.31 -0.88 10.50
C SER A 94 -8.27 -0.51 9.01
N MET A 95 -7.08 -0.59 8.41
CA MET A 95 -6.88 -0.31 6.99
C MET A 95 -6.72 -1.59 6.15
N GLY A 96 -6.96 -2.75 6.75
CA GLY A 96 -6.79 -4.02 6.05
C GLY A 96 -5.34 -4.40 5.81
N ILE A 97 -4.41 -3.85 6.59
CA ILE A 97 -2.97 -4.12 6.47
C ILE A 97 -2.57 -5.13 7.55
N PRO A 98 -1.75 -6.15 7.19
CA PRO A 98 -1.27 -7.12 8.17
C PRO A 98 -0.41 -6.51 9.27
N PRO A 99 -0.25 -7.21 10.41
CA PRO A 99 0.69 -6.80 11.45
C PRO A 99 2.11 -6.65 10.92
N LEU A 100 2.91 -5.79 11.55
CA LEU A 100 4.28 -5.52 11.13
C LEU A 100 5.12 -6.80 11.02
N ALA A 101 4.97 -7.72 11.97
CA ALA A 101 5.72 -8.98 11.94
C ALA A 101 5.43 -9.79 10.67
N GLU A 102 4.18 -9.80 10.22
CA GLU A 102 3.80 -10.49 8.97
C GLU A 102 4.36 -9.77 7.75
N LEU A 103 4.36 -8.43 7.74
CA LEU A 103 4.96 -7.66 6.65
C LEU A 103 6.45 -7.96 6.52
N LEU A 104 7.17 -8.06 7.63
CA LEU A 104 8.59 -8.41 7.64
C LEU A 104 8.82 -9.83 7.16
N GLN A 105 7.96 -10.77 7.54
CA GLN A 105 8.05 -12.15 7.06
C GLN A 105 7.81 -12.24 5.56
N ASN A 106 6.87 -11.47 5.03
CA ASN A 106 6.59 -11.43 3.60
C ASN A 106 7.84 -11.00 2.80
N VAL A 107 8.61 -10.05 3.34
CA VAL A 107 9.86 -9.61 2.72
C VAL A 107 10.89 -10.75 2.71
N GLU A 108 11.00 -11.50 3.81
CA GLU A 108 11.90 -12.64 3.86
C GLU A 108 11.53 -13.71 2.84
N GLU A 109 10.25 -13.96 2.67
CA GLU A 109 9.75 -14.92 1.67
C GLU A 109 10.07 -14.47 0.25
N LEU A 110 9.93 -13.16 -0.04
CA LEU A 110 10.31 -12.60 -1.34
C LEU A 110 11.82 -12.80 -1.59
N ASN A 111 12.64 -12.57 -0.59
CA ASN A 111 14.10 -12.74 -0.71
C ASN A 111 14.48 -14.20 -0.85
N ASP A 112 13.80 -15.11 -0.18
CA ASP A 112 14.02 -16.53 -0.32
C ASP A 112 13.69 -17.01 -1.74
N ALA A 113 12.58 -16.55 -2.30
CA ALA A 113 12.20 -16.85 -3.68
C ALA A 113 13.23 -16.33 -4.67
N LEU A 114 13.75 -15.11 -4.43
CA LEU A 114 14.77 -14.51 -5.28
C LEU A 114 16.08 -15.32 -5.26
N ARG A 115 16.48 -15.80 -4.08
CA ARG A 115 17.68 -16.63 -3.94
C ARG A 115 17.54 -17.97 -4.66
N LYS A 116 16.37 -18.59 -4.57
CA LYS A 116 16.10 -19.87 -5.25
C LYS A 116 16.20 -19.74 -6.76
N ASP A 117 15.68 -18.64 -7.31
CA ASP A 117 15.76 -18.39 -8.75
C ASP A 117 17.22 -18.25 -9.24
N LYS A 118 18.10 -17.69 -8.39
CA LYS A 118 19.50 -17.52 -8.74
C LYS A 118 20.29 -18.81 -8.66
N ASP A 119 19.87 -19.74 -7.79
CA ASP A 119 20.57 -21.00 -7.56
C ASP A 119 20.19 -22.09 -8.59
N GLU A 120 19.21 -21.81 -9.45
CA GLU A 120 18.80 -22.75 -10.50
C GLU A 120 19.61 -22.55 -11.80
#